data_703f1348a4b224286100091f637193c3
#
_entry.id   703f1348a4b224286100091f637193c3
#
_cell.length_a   1.000
_cell.length_b   1.000
_cell.length_c   1.000
_cell.angle_alpha   90.00
_cell.angle_beta   90.00
_cell.angle_gamma   90.00
#
_symmetry.space_group_name_H-M   'P 1'
#
loop_
_entity.id
_entity.type
_entity.pdbx_description
1 polymer ?
#
loop_
_entity_poly.entity_id
_entity_poly.type
_entity_poly.pdbx_seq_one_letter_code
_entity_poly.pdbx_strand_id
1 'polypeptide(L)'
;MEYTDRYARLEDRSDIALLKDITYGNKEALKELTRRYLGIVSRTTFRILCDRIDSEQVTVQVFASVWHDVLDYDDRYTVEEWILRKTCLYSRIRIMRRRILRIFGVVNDVFVRVSPTAENEDDYVTKQAWQLHCRATTHMTPLQSMTYALCVLEGMAREKVATITGMTGFRIGVAMNRAEDKVRAELKDYGKTDYYDSYNDFLRKVADGMSDMDKLNKMIIFAV
;
A
#
# COMPACT_ATOMS: atom_id res chain seq x y z
N MET A 1 20.08 -25.35 20.64
CA MET A 1 18.75 -24.98 20.20
C MET A 1 18.67 -24.63 18.70
N GLU A 2 19.75 -24.86 17.93
CA GLU A 2 19.88 -24.48 16.49
C GLU A 2 19.67 -25.67 15.51
N TYR A 3 19.49 -26.90 15.97
CA TYR A 3 19.49 -28.07 15.07
C TYR A 3 18.10 -28.49 14.58
N THR A 4 17.03 -28.08 15.27
CA THR A 4 15.64 -28.43 14.94
C THR A 4 15.02 -27.55 13.84
N ASP A 5 15.57 -26.36 13.56
CA ASP A 5 14.99 -25.39 12.63
C ASP A 5 15.31 -25.69 11.15
N ARG A 6 16.31 -26.55 10.89
CA ARG A 6 16.78 -26.84 9.52
C ARG A 6 15.84 -27.78 8.74
N TYR A 7 14.95 -28.50 9.42
CA TYR A 7 14.00 -29.44 8.81
C TYR A 7 12.54 -28.98 8.86
N ALA A 8 12.25 -27.84 9.50
CA ALA A 8 10.92 -27.25 9.46
C ALA A 8 10.61 -26.80 8.01
N ARG A 9 9.38 -27.05 7.55
CA ARG A 9 8.91 -26.51 6.28
C ARG A 9 9.04 -24.99 6.32
N LEU A 10 9.36 -24.36 5.19
CA LEU A 10 9.51 -22.89 5.12
C LEU A 10 8.26 -22.15 5.64
N GLU A 11 7.08 -22.76 5.45
CA GLU A 11 5.81 -22.24 5.94
C GLU A 11 5.73 -22.15 7.48
N ASP A 12 6.42 -23.02 8.19
CA ASP A 12 6.43 -23.09 9.66
C ASP A 12 7.54 -22.23 10.30
N ARG A 13 8.44 -21.65 9.47
CA ARG A 13 9.56 -20.83 9.96
C ARG A 13 9.10 -19.43 10.35
N SER A 14 9.75 -18.87 11.37
CA SER A 14 9.55 -17.45 11.69
C SER A 14 10.09 -16.54 10.58
N ASP A 15 9.54 -15.32 10.48
CA ASP A 15 10.01 -14.34 9.49
C ASP A 15 11.49 -14.00 9.65
N ILE A 16 12.00 -13.95 10.89
CA ILE A 16 13.42 -13.75 11.18
C ILE A 16 14.27 -14.92 10.64
N ALA A 17 13.78 -16.17 10.78
CA ALA A 17 14.47 -17.32 10.22
C ALA A 17 14.49 -17.28 8.69
N LEU A 18 13.39 -16.84 8.05
CA LEU A 18 13.33 -16.63 6.61
C LEU A 18 14.31 -15.54 6.16
N LEU A 19 14.39 -14.40 6.86
CA LEU A 19 15.39 -13.36 6.55
C LEU A 19 16.82 -13.91 6.65
N LYS A 20 17.12 -14.70 7.67
CA LYS A 20 18.42 -15.36 7.81
C LYS A 20 18.72 -16.30 6.64
N ASP A 21 17.74 -17.08 6.20
CA ASP A 21 17.92 -17.95 5.02
C ASP A 21 18.16 -17.12 3.73
N ILE A 22 17.49 -15.98 3.60
CA ILE A 22 17.69 -15.06 2.46
C ILE A 22 19.13 -14.52 2.46
N THR A 23 19.75 -14.24 3.62
CA THR A 23 21.18 -13.83 3.67
C THR A 23 22.13 -14.87 3.10
N TYR A 24 21.74 -16.15 3.13
CA TYR A 24 22.49 -17.25 2.52
C TYR A 24 22.10 -17.55 1.04
N GLY A 25 21.28 -16.68 0.44
CA GLY A 25 20.87 -16.81 -0.95
C GLY A 25 19.72 -17.78 -1.20
N ASN A 26 18.94 -18.11 -0.18
CA ASN A 26 17.77 -19.00 -0.31
C ASN A 26 16.58 -18.28 -0.97
N LYS A 27 16.34 -18.55 -2.25
CA LYS A 27 15.23 -17.95 -3.01
C LYS A 27 13.86 -18.44 -2.55
N GLU A 28 13.74 -19.68 -2.09
CA GLU A 28 12.46 -20.21 -1.62
C GLU A 28 12.05 -19.54 -0.29
N ALA A 29 13.01 -19.12 0.54
CA ALA A 29 12.73 -18.33 1.73
C ALA A 29 12.20 -16.94 1.36
N LEU A 30 12.76 -16.29 0.32
CA LEU A 30 12.20 -15.03 -0.21
C LEU A 30 10.78 -15.21 -0.74
N LYS A 31 10.53 -16.29 -1.47
CA LYS A 31 9.21 -16.60 -2.02
C LYS A 31 8.17 -16.80 -0.92
N GLU A 32 8.52 -17.50 0.14
CA GLU A 32 7.63 -17.68 1.30
C GLU A 32 7.38 -16.34 2.02
N LEU A 33 8.41 -15.53 2.25
CA LEU A 33 8.26 -14.21 2.84
C LEU A 33 7.40 -13.30 1.95
N THR A 34 7.60 -13.35 0.63
CA THR A 34 6.75 -12.62 -0.34
C THR A 34 5.30 -13.08 -0.23
N ARG A 35 5.04 -14.39 -0.17
CA ARG A 35 3.67 -14.94 -0.01
C ARG A 35 2.97 -14.39 1.24
N ARG A 36 3.68 -14.26 2.35
CA ARG A 36 3.12 -13.73 3.61
C ARG A 36 2.75 -12.26 3.53
N TYR A 37 3.60 -11.46 2.91
CA TYR A 37 3.48 -10.00 2.95
C TYR A 37 2.93 -9.37 1.67
N LEU A 38 2.75 -10.15 0.58
CA LEU A 38 2.27 -9.64 -0.70
C LEU A 38 0.94 -8.91 -0.57
N GLY A 39 -0.01 -9.49 0.18
CA GLY A 39 -1.35 -8.93 0.35
C GLY A 39 -1.34 -7.53 0.98
N ILE A 40 -0.59 -7.34 2.06
CA ILE A 40 -0.52 -6.04 2.73
C ILE A 40 0.31 -5.04 1.92
N VAL A 41 1.40 -5.45 1.29
CA VAL A 41 2.24 -4.57 0.46
C VAL A 41 1.46 -4.08 -0.75
N SER A 42 0.82 -4.98 -1.51
CA SER A 42 0.07 -4.62 -2.72
C SER A 42 -1.14 -3.73 -2.42
N ARG A 43 -1.91 -4.03 -1.36
CA ARG A 43 -3.00 -3.15 -0.92
C ARG A 43 -2.51 -1.78 -0.52
N THR A 44 -1.45 -1.71 0.28
CA THR A 44 -0.89 -0.45 0.76
C THR A 44 -0.36 0.39 -0.39
N THR A 45 0.40 -0.19 -1.33
CA THR A 45 0.88 0.54 -2.51
C THR A 45 -0.26 1.07 -3.34
N PHE A 46 -1.30 0.26 -3.58
CA PHE A 46 -2.44 0.67 -4.38
C PHE A 46 -3.25 1.79 -3.72
N ARG A 47 -3.47 1.72 -2.41
CA ARG A 47 -4.14 2.79 -1.64
C ARG A 47 -3.37 4.10 -1.61
N ILE A 48 -2.04 4.02 -1.63
CA ILE A 48 -1.17 5.21 -1.66
C ILE A 48 -1.09 5.82 -3.06
N LEU A 49 -0.97 4.98 -4.10
CA LEU A 49 -0.64 5.41 -5.47
C LEU A 49 -1.87 5.59 -6.34
N CYS A 50 -2.97 4.90 -6.04
CA CYS A 50 -4.21 4.88 -6.82
C CYS A 50 -3.98 4.58 -8.32
N ASP A 51 -2.96 3.79 -8.61
CA ASP A 51 -2.58 3.40 -9.97
C ASP A 51 -2.10 1.95 -9.96
N ARG A 52 -2.71 1.12 -10.79
CA ARG A 52 -2.44 -0.30 -10.83
C ARG A 52 -1.00 -0.58 -11.25
N ILE A 53 -0.57 -0.01 -12.37
CA ILE A 53 0.75 -0.28 -12.96
C ILE A 53 1.86 0.15 -12.00
N ASP A 54 1.75 1.36 -11.44
CA ASP A 54 2.73 1.85 -10.47
C ASP A 54 2.73 1.02 -9.19
N SER A 55 1.57 0.54 -8.74
CA SER A 55 1.45 -0.29 -7.55
C SER A 55 2.09 -1.66 -7.73
N GLU A 56 1.88 -2.29 -8.88
CA GLU A 56 2.55 -3.53 -9.28
C GLU A 56 4.07 -3.35 -9.28
N GLN A 57 4.56 -2.32 -9.98
CA GLN A 57 5.99 -2.03 -10.07
C GLN A 57 6.63 -1.75 -8.71
N VAL A 58 5.95 -0.97 -7.86
CA VAL A 58 6.45 -0.68 -6.51
C VAL A 58 6.41 -1.95 -5.64
N THR A 59 5.38 -2.79 -5.75
CA THR A 59 5.31 -4.05 -5.01
C THR A 59 6.47 -4.98 -5.37
N VAL A 60 6.75 -5.16 -6.65
CA VAL A 60 7.92 -5.94 -7.11
C VAL A 60 9.22 -5.31 -6.60
N GLN A 61 9.36 -3.99 -6.67
CA GLN A 61 10.55 -3.28 -6.20
C GLN A 61 10.76 -3.44 -4.69
N VAL A 62 9.70 -3.47 -3.88
CA VAL A 62 9.79 -3.73 -2.44
C VAL A 62 10.42 -5.10 -2.18
N PHE A 63 9.91 -6.17 -2.81
CA PHE A 63 10.45 -7.52 -2.58
C PHE A 63 11.84 -7.72 -3.20
N ALA A 64 12.15 -7.09 -4.33
CA ALA A 64 13.51 -7.04 -4.85
C ALA A 64 14.47 -6.36 -3.84
N SER A 65 14.03 -5.27 -3.19
CA SER A 65 14.83 -4.61 -2.16
C SER A 65 14.96 -5.44 -0.88
N VAL A 66 13.99 -6.27 -0.55
CA VAL A 66 14.12 -7.23 0.57
C VAL A 66 15.27 -8.21 0.31
N TRP A 67 15.38 -8.70 -0.92
CA TRP A 67 16.49 -9.58 -1.32
C TRP A 67 17.85 -8.89 -1.24
N HIS A 68 17.97 -7.67 -1.76
CA HIS A 68 19.25 -6.96 -1.84
C HIS A 68 19.69 -6.38 -0.49
N ASP A 69 18.73 -5.89 0.30
CA ASP A 69 18.99 -5.13 1.52
C ASP A 69 18.74 -5.97 2.79
N VAL A 70 18.70 -7.31 2.68
CA VAL A 70 18.41 -8.20 3.81
C VAL A 70 19.42 -8.05 4.95
N LEU A 71 20.68 -7.72 4.63
CA LEU A 71 21.74 -7.48 5.62
C LEU A 71 21.55 -6.15 6.36
N ASP A 72 20.76 -5.21 5.82
CA ASP A 72 20.42 -3.93 6.45
C ASP A 72 19.17 -4.03 7.33
N TYR A 73 18.66 -5.25 7.54
CA TYR A 73 17.53 -5.44 8.46
C TYR A 73 17.93 -5.04 9.87
N ASP A 74 17.12 -4.16 10.46
CA ASP A 74 17.29 -3.63 11.80
C ASP A 74 16.25 -4.28 12.74
N ASP A 75 16.70 -5.05 13.70
CA ASP A 75 15.88 -5.81 14.64
C ASP A 75 15.05 -4.94 15.62
N ARG A 76 15.28 -3.61 15.62
CA ARG A 76 14.39 -2.64 16.29
C ARG A 76 12.98 -2.61 15.69
N TYR A 77 12.81 -3.13 14.47
CA TYR A 77 11.55 -3.23 13.76
C TYR A 77 11.12 -4.69 13.62
N THR A 78 9.82 -4.95 13.65
CA THR A 78 9.31 -6.23 13.16
C THR A 78 9.57 -6.35 11.65
N VAL A 79 9.60 -7.57 11.12
CA VAL A 79 9.78 -7.81 9.68
C VAL A 79 8.69 -7.12 8.87
N GLU A 80 7.44 -7.13 9.36
CA GLU A 80 6.33 -6.40 8.75
C GLU A 80 6.60 -4.89 8.69
N GLU A 81 7.01 -4.28 9.79
CA GLU A 81 7.32 -2.85 9.84
C GLU A 81 8.47 -2.50 8.89
N TRP A 82 9.51 -3.30 8.83
CA TRP A 82 10.64 -3.10 7.93
C TRP A 82 10.21 -3.16 6.45
N ILE A 83 9.39 -4.14 6.07
CA ILE A 83 8.81 -4.25 4.71
C ILE A 83 7.90 -3.06 4.41
N LEU A 84 7.04 -2.65 5.35
CA LEU A 84 6.17 -1.49 5.17
C LEU A 84 6.95 -0.17 5.11
N ARG A 85 8.10 -0.04 5.78
CA ARG A 85 9.01 1.10 5.61
C ARG A 85 9.51 1.19 4.18
N LYS A 86 9.94 0.07 3.59
CA LYS A 86 10.32 0.00 2.16
C LYS A 86 9.14 0.34 1.25
N THR A 87 7.95 -0.17 1.56
CA THR A 87 6.72 0.14 0.84
C THR A 87 6.44 1.64 0.81
N CYS A 88 6.51 2.31 1.96
CA CYS A 88 6.35 3.76 2.06
C CYS A 88 7.44 4.53 1.32
N LEU A 89 8.69 4.09 1.41
CA LEU A 89 9.82 4.71 0.73
C LEU A 89 9.64 4.71 -0.79
N TYR A 90 9.40 3.54 -1.37
CA TYR A 90 9.25 3.40 -2.83
C TYR A 90 7.97 4.06 -3.35
N SER A 91 6.86 4.00 -2.59
CA SER A 91 5.64 4.74 -2.93
C SER A 91 5.87 6.25 -2.94
N ARG A 92 6.60 6.78 -1.93
CA ARG A 92 6.99 8.20 -1.88
C ARG A 92 7.85 8.59 -3.09
N ILE A 93 8.87 7.81 -3.43
CA ILE A 93 9.72 8.04 -4.60
C ILE A 93 8.87 8.09 -5.87
N ARG A 94 7.93 7.16 -6.04
CA ARG A 94 7.02 7.10 -7.19
C ARG A 94 6.14 8.35 -7.28
N ILE A 95 5.53 8.80 -6.18
CA ILE A 95 4.74 10.05 -6.15
C ILE A 95 5.60 11.26 -6.53
N MET A 96 6.80 11.37 -5.96
CA MET A 96 7.70 12.49 -6.26
C MET A 96 8.12 12.50 -7.74
N ARG A 97 8.47 11.33 -8.30
CA ARG A 97 8.80 11.20 -9.72
C ARG A 97 7.65 11.63 -10.63
N ARG A 98 6.41 11.18 -10.33
CA ARG A 98 5.21 11.61 -11.09
C ARG A 98 5.04 13.12 -11.06
N ARG A 99 5.22 13.77 -9.90
CA ARG A 99 5.10 15.22 -9.77
C ARG A 99 6.13 15.96 -10.61
N ILE A 100 7.37 15.50 -10.60
CA ILE A 100 8.45 16.07 -11.43
C ILE A 100 8.09 15.94 -12.90
N LEU A 101 7.71 14.75 -13.37
CA LEU A 101 7.34 14.51 -14.77
C LEU A 101 6.13 15.36 -15.20
N ARG A 102 5.18 15.60 -14.29
CA ARG A 102 4.02 16.48 -14.54
C ARG A 102 4.45 17.94 -14.71
N ILE A 103 5.37 18.45 -13.90
CA ILE A 103 5.93 19.81 -14.04
C ILE A 103 6.59 20.01 -15.41
N PHE A 104 7.25 18.97 -15.93
CA PHE A 104 7.89 19.01 -17.24
C PHE A 104 6.96 18.66 -18.41
N GLY A 105 5.66 18.50 -18.18
CA GLY A 105 4.67 18.18 -19.21
C GLY A 105 4.83 16.80 -19.88
N VAL A 106 5.64 15.91 -19.27
CA VAL A 106 5.92 14.57 -19.82
C VAL A 106 4.76 13.59 -19.54
N VAL A 107 3.98 13.85 -18.49
CA VAL A 107 2.83 13.02 -18.10
C VAL A 107 1.62 13.92 -17.97
N ASN A 108 0.64 13.73 -18.85
CA ASN A 108 -0.69 14.26 -18.63
C ASN A 108 -1.34 13.52 -17.44
N ASP A 109 -2.31 14.17 -16.78
CA ASP A 109 -3.10 13.51 -15.73
C ASP A 109 -3.82 12.29 -16.33
N VAL A 110 -3.12 11.17 -16.36
CA VAL A 110 -3.73 9.89 -16.68
C VAL A 110 -4.52 9.51 -15.43
N PHE A 111 -5.76 9.98 -15.40
CA PHE A 111 -6.74 9.43 -14.48
C PHE A 111 -6.70 7.91 -14.63
N VAL A 112 -6.50 7.24 -13.52
CA VAL A 112 -6.61 5.80 -13.40
C VAL A 112 -7.82 5.34 -14.20
N ARG A 113 -7.57 4.79 -15.37
CA ARG A 113 -8.59 4.04 -16.11
C ARG A 113 -8.75 2.69 -15.41
N VAL A 114 -9.27 2.71 -14.21
CA VAL A 114 -10.03 1.59 -13.71
C VAL A 114 -11.42 1.81 -14.29
N SER A 115 -11.63 1.34 -15.50
CA SER A 115 -12.98 1.13 -16.03
C SER A 115 -13.26 -0.36 -15.90
N PRO A 116 -13.87 -0.77 -14.80
CA PRO A 116 -14.56 -2.03 -14.82
C PRO A 116 -15.98 -1.74 -15.34
N THR A 117 -16.47 -2.56 -16.21
CA THR A 117 -17.89 -2.65 -16.52
C THR A 117 -18.64 -2.93 -15.22
N ALA A 118 -19.51 -2.01 -14.81
CA ALA A 118 -20.36 -2.19 -13.63
C ALA A 118 -21.46 -3.19 -14.03
N GLU A 119 -21.53 -4.31 -13.32
CA GLU A 119 -22.53 -5.35 -13.57
C GLU A 119 -23.81 -5.09 -12.75
N ASN A 120 -23.73 -4.28 -11.68
CA ASN A 120 -24.86 -3.91 -10.83
C ASN A 120 -24.66 -2.54 -10.15
N GLU A 121 -25.68 -2.03 -9.47
CA GLU A 121 -25.67 -0.70 -8.83
C GLU A 121 -24.68 -0.59 -7.68
N ASP A 122 -24.54 -1.62 -6.84
CA ASP A 122 -23.56 -1.67 -5.74
C ASP A 122 -22.13 -1.61 -6.23
N ASP A 123 -21.83 -2.26 -7.34
CA ASP A 123 -20.55 -2.25 -8.00
C ASP A 123 -20.23 -0.84 -8.56
N TYR A 124 -21.24 -0.14 -9.08
CA TYR A 124 -21.12 1.24 -9.54
C TYR A 124 -20.77 2.20 -8.38
N VAL A 125 -21.46 2.12 -7.24
CA VAL A 125 -21.22 2.95 -6.05
C VAL A 125 -19.83 2.71 -5.49
N THR A 126 -19.40 1.45 -5.39
CA THR A 126 -18.07 1.03 -4.94
C THR A 126 -16.96 1.60 -5.84
N LYS A 127 -17.15 1.54 -7.16
CA LYS A 127 -16.22 2.12 -8.14
C LYS A 127 -16.15 3.64 -8.02
N GLN A 128 -17.28 4.30 -7.82
CA GLN A 128 -17.30 5.74 -7.59
C GLN A 128 -16.55 6.14 -6.32
N ALA A 129 -16.74 5.41 -5.21
CA ALA A 129 -16.02 5.66 -3.97
C ALA A 129 -14.50 5.59 -4.19
N TRP A 130 -14.05 4.56 -4.91
CA TRP A 130 -12.65 4.41 -5.28
C TRP A 130 -12.13 5.55 -6.15
N GLN A 131 -12.89 5.96 -7.18
CA GLN A 131 -12.50 7.07 -8.04
C GLN A 131 -12.39 8.39 -7.27
N LEU A 132 -13.31 8.68 -6.37
CA LEU A 132 -13.26 9.88 -5.52
C LEU A 132 -12.04 9.85 -4.59
N HIS A 133 -11.75 8.69 -3.98
CA HIS A 133 -10.53 8.50 -3.21
C HIS A 133 -9.28 8.78 -4.05
N CYS A 134 -9.18 8.20 -5.25
CA CYS A 134 -8.06 8.42 -6.15
C CYS A 134 -7.91 9.90 -6.54
N ARG A 135 -8.99 10.62 -6.79
CA ARG A 135 -8.96 12.06 -7.07
C ARG A 135 -8.45 12.85 -5.88
N ALA A 136 -8.97 12.58 -4.67
CA ALA A 136 -8.49 13.22 -3.46
C ALA A 136 -6.98 13.02 -3.25
N THR A 137 -6.45 11.82 -3.55
CA THR A 137 -5.01 11.51 -3.40
C THR A 137 -4.13 12.32 -4.35
N THR A 138 -4.62 12.76 -5.52
CA THR A 138 -3.84 13.61 -6.43
C THR A 138 -3.45 14.93 -5.78
N HIS A 139 -4.26 15.43 -4.86
CA HIS A 139 -4.04 16.67 -4.12
C HIS A 139 -3.29 16.47 -2.80
N MET A 140 -3.04 15.22 -2.39
CA MET A 140 -2.34 14.89 -1.13
C MET A 140 -0.83 14.98 -1.30
N THR A 141 -0.14 15.41 -0.23
CA THR A 141 1.31 15.20 -0.14
C THR A 141 1.62 13.71 0.02
N PRO A 142 2.85 13.24 -0.28
CA PRO A 142 3.20 11.82 -0.07
C PRO A 142 2.93 11.36 1.37
N LEU A 143 3.24 12.19 2.37
CA LEU A 143 2.97 11.87 3.77
C LEU A 143 1.46 11.75 4.04
N GLN A 144 0.64 12.64 3.48
CA GLN A 144 -0.82 12.56 3.61
C GLN A 144 -1.38 11.28 3.01
N SER A 145 -0.96 10.91 1.78
CA SER A 145 -1.41 9.67 1.13
C SER A 145 -1.01 8.43 1.92
N MET A 146 0.26 8.36 2.39
CA MET A 146 0.74 7.24 3.20
C MET A 146 0.00 7.15 4.54
N THR A 147 -0.16 8.28 5.25
CA THR A 147 -0.84 8.31 6.55
C THR A 147 -2.31 7.91 6.41
N TYR A 148 -2.98 8.43 5.39
CA TYR A 148 -4.38 8.08 5.11
C TYR A 148 -4.54 6.60 4.79
N ALA A 149 -3.70 6.05 3.91
CA ALA A 149 -3.72 4.64 3.56
C ALA A 149 -3.49 3.73 4.78
N LEU A 150 -2.51 4.05 5.61
CA LEU A 150 -2.14 3.20 6.75
C LEU A 150 -3.07 3.37 7.96
N CYS A 151 -3.38 4.63 8.36
CA CYS A 151 -4.20 4.87 9.56
C CYS A 151 -5.69 4.69 9.28
N VAL A 152 -6.20 5.17 8.14
CA VAL A 152 -7.64 5.22 7.87
C VAL A 152 -8.11 3.97 7.13
N LEU A 153 -7.42 3.60 6.04
CA LEU A 153 -7.86 2.47 5.21
C LEU A 153 -7.36 1.11 5.71
N GLU A 154 -6.17 1.03 6.33
CA GLU A 154 -5.66 -0.20 6.95
C GLU A 154 -5.96 -0.28 8.45
N GLY A 155 -6.44 0.80 9.07
CA GLY A 155 -6.79 0.83 10.49
C GLY A 155 -5.60 0.72 11.44
N MET A 156 -4.38 1.05 10.99
CA MET A 156 -3.18 0.95 11.83
C MET A 156 -3.13 2.05 12.90
N ALA A 157 -2.65 1.70 14.09
CA ALA A 157 -2.40 2.66 15.16
C ALA A 157 -1.39 3.73 14.73
N ARG A 158 -1.57 4.97 15.17
CA ARG A 158 -0.71 6.11 14.80
C ARG A 158 0.75 5.89 15.18
N GLU A 159 0.99 5.24 16.30
CA GLU A 159 2.33 4.91 16.82
C GLU A 159 3.05 3.95 15.85
N LYS A 160 2.36 2.94 15.36
CA LYS A 160 2.88 2.00 14.36
C LYS A 160 3.19 2.73 13.05
N VAL A 161 2.29 3.61 12.60
CA VAL A 161 2.52 4.42 11.38
C VAL A 161 3.67 5.41 11.57
N ALA A 162 3.85 5.98 12.76
CA ALA A 162 5.00 6.81 13.10
C ALA A 162 6.31 6.02 12.98
N THR A 163 6.34 4.79 13.50
CA THR A 163 7.48 3.87 13.37
C THR A 163 7.78 3.55 11.91
N ILE A 164 6.76 3.16 11.12
CA ILE A 164 6.90 2.81 9.70
C ILE A 164 7.41 3.99 8.86
N THR A 165 6.89 5.19 9.08
CA THR A 165 7.22 6.38 8.27
C THR A 165 8.45 7.14 8.77
N GLY A 166 8.92 6.87 9.99
CA GLY A 166 9.97 7.64 10.66
C GLY A 166 9.53 9.05 11.07
N MET A 167 8.22 9.30 11.19
CA MET A 167 7.65 10.60 11.55
C MET A 167 7.14 10.60 13.00
N THR A 168 7.05 11.79 13.60
CA THR A 168 6.43 11.92 14.93
C THR A 168 4.92 11.69 14.88
N GLY A 169 4.34 11.15 15.95
CA GLY A 169 2.89 10.94 16.05
C GLY A 169 2.08 12.23 15.83
N PHE A 170 2.59 13.38 16.25
CA PHE A 170 1.98 14.68 15.96
C PHE A 170 1.89 14.96 14.44
N ARG A 171 2.98 14.76 13.70
CA ARG A 171 2.99 14.95 12.24
C ARG A 171 2.06 13.97 11.53
N ILE A 172 1.97 12.74 12.01
CA ILE A 172 1.02 11.74 11.51
C ILE A 172 -0.42 12.23 11.72
N GLY A 173 -0.78 12.69 12.92
CA GLY A 173 -2.11 13.22 13.21
C GLY A 173 -2.49 14.41 12.31
N VAL A 174 -1.59 15.37 12.14
CA VAL A 174 -1.82 16.53 11.26
C VAL A 174 -1.96 16.10 9.80
N ALA A 175 -1.12 15.16 9.33
CA ALA A 175 -1.18 14.68 7.95
C ALA A 175 -2.47 13.91 7.67
N MET A 176 -2.93 13.09 8.64
CA MET A 176 -4.18 12.34 8.57
C MET A 176 -5.39 13.27 8.45
N ASN A 177 -5.52 14.24 9.38
CA ASN A 177 -6.64 15.19 9.37
C ASN A 177 -6.72 15.96 8.03
N ARG A 178 -5.57 16.45 7.55
CA ARG A 178 -5.51 17.16 6.25
C ARG A 178 -5.83 16.25 5.06
N ALA A 179 -5.54 14.97 5.14
CA ALA A 179 -5.92 14.01 4.11
C ALA A 179 -7.43 13.77 4.11
N GLU A 180 -8.03 13.57 5.30
CA GLU A 180 -9.48 13.43 5.45
C GLU A 180 -10.23 14.66 4.95
N ASP A 181 -9.75 15.87 5.26
CA ASP A 181 -10.36 17.12 4.76
C ASP A 181 -10.42 17.14 3.23
N LYS A 182 -9.37 16.66 2.55
CA LYS A 182 -9.34 16.59 1.09
C LYS A 182 -10.32 15.57 0.53
N VAL A 183 -10.44 14.41 1.17
CA VAL A 183 -11.44 13.41 0.76
C VAL A 183 -12.86 13.94 0.97
N ARG A 184 -13.12 14.61 2.10
CA ARG A 184 -14.42 15.23 2.39
C ARG A 184 -14.75 16.37 1.41
N ALA A 185 -13.75 17.14 0.98
CA ALA A 185 -13.93 18.16 -0.03
C ALA A 185 -14.35 17.56 -1.38
N GLU A 186 -13.67 16.51 -1.85
CA GLU A 186 -14.07 15.79 -3.06
C GLU A 186 -15.48 15.22 -2.98
N LEU A 187 -15.88 14.68 -1.82
CA LEU A 187 -17.25 14.18 -1.61
C LEU A 187 -18.30 15.28 -1.73
N LYS A 188 -18.02 16.50 -1.22
CA LYS A 188 -18.93 17.65 -1.31
C LYS A 188 -19.07 18.18 -2.72
N ASP A 189 -17.94 18.32 -3.42
CA ASP A 189 -17.92 18.88 -4.78
C ASP A 189 -18.66 17.99 -5.79
N TYR A 190 -18.74 16.70 -5.53
CA TYR A 190 -19.49 15.76 -6.38
C TYR A 190 -20.99 15.77 -6.12
N GLY A 191 -21.50 16.53 -5.13
CA GLY A 191 -22.93 16.65 -4.83
C GLY A 191 -23.59 15.33 -4.40
N LYS A 192 -22.80 14.35 -3.91
CA LYS A 192 -23.23 12.97 -3.77
C LYS A 192 -23.08 12.44 -2.35
N THR A 193 -23.49 13.21 -1.37
CA THR A 193 -23.81 12.67 -0.04
C THR A 193 -24.95 11.67 -0.07
N ASP A 194 -25.73 11.61 -1.16
CA ASP A 194 -26.90 10.75 -1.29
C ASP A 194 -26.56 9.27 -1.53
N TYR A 195 -25.31 8.94 -1.94
CA TYR A 195 -24.87 7.56 -2.15
C TYR A 195 -24.18 6.91 -0.95
N TYR A 196 -23.85 7.72 0.08
CA TYR A 196 -23.14 7.23 1.27
C TYR A 196 -23.84 7.78 2.51
N ASP A 197 -24.35 6.88 3.33
CA ASP A 197 -25.03 7.25 4.59
C ASP A 197 -24.10 7.96 5.59
N SER A 198 -22.79 7.70 5.45
CA SER A 198 -21.76 8.30 6.30
C SER A 198 -20.37 8.23 5.65
N TYR A 199 -19.43 8.99 6.23
CA TYR A 199 -18.02 8.88 5.84
C TYR A 199 -17.44 7.46 6.05
N ASN A 200 -17.91 6.75 7.09
CA ASN A 200 -17.49 5.37 7.33
C ASN A 200 -18.04 4.41 6.27
N ASP A 201 -19.26 4.63 5.79
CA ASP A 201 -19.80 3.86 4.66
C ASP A 201 -19.00 4.09 3.39
N PHE A 202 -18.65 5.35 3.09
CA PHE A 202 -17.74 5.67 2.00
C PHE A 202 -16.41 4.91 2.11
N LEU A 203 -15.78 4.88 3.28
CA LEU A 203 -14.52 4.16 3.50
C LEU A 203 -14.67 2.65 3.27
N ARG A 204 -15.80 2.06 3.70
CA ARG A 204 -16.10 0.65 3.44
C ARG A 204 -16.19 0.38 1.94
N LYS A 205 -16.92 1.21 1.20
CA LYS A 205 -17.03 1.07 -0.26
C LYS A 205 -15.68 1.27 -0.97
N VAL A 206 -14.80 2.16 -0.49
CA VAL A 206 -13.42 2.26 -1.01
C VAL A 206 -12.65 0.97 -0.77
N ALA A 207 -12.80 0.34 0.39
CA ALA A 207 -12.14 -0.93 0.69
C ALA A 207 -12.66 -2.07 -0.19
N ASP A 208 -13.97 -2.15 -0.40
CA ASP A 208 -14.63 -3.18 -1.23
C ASP A 208 -14.22 -3.05 -2.71
N GLY A 209 -14.07 -1.82 -3.22
CA GLY A 209 -13.62 -1.56 -4.60
C GLY A 209 -12.21 -2.04 -4.91
N MET A 210 -11.48 -2.53 -3.91
CA MET A 210 -10.13 -3.10 -4.06
C MET A 210 -10.13 -4.63 -4.23
N SER A 211 -11.27 -5.29 -4.20
CA SER A 211 -11.36 -6.77 -4.24
C SER A 211 -10.70 -7.40 -5.48
N ASP A 212 -10.59 -6.65 -6.59
CA ASP A 212 -9.89 -7.10 -7.81
C ASP A 212 -8.36 -7.24 -7.64
N MET A 213 -7.79 -6.74 -6.54
CA MET A 213 -6.35 -6.90 -6.25
C MET A 213 -5.96 -8.35 -5.94
N ASP A 214 -6.88 -9.21 -5.51
CA ASP A 214 -6.59 -10.62 -5.26
C ASP A 214 -6.23 -11.40 -6.54
N LYS A 215 -6.76 -10.98 -7.68
CA LYS A 215 -6.36 -11.52 -8.99
C LYS A 215 -4.94 -11.13 -9.36
N LEU A 216 -4.52 -9.93 -8.96
CA LEU A 216 -3.19 -9.38 -9.20
C LEU A 216 -2.12 -10.11 -8.39
N ASN A 217 -2.42 -10.41 -7.13
CA ASN A 217 -1.52 -11.09 -6.21
C ASN A 217 -1.07 -12.45 -6.75
N LYS A 218 -1.95 -13.17 -7.48
CA LYS A 218 -1.61 -14.44 -8.11
C LYS A 218 -0.54 -14.28 -9.21
N MET A 219 -0.55 -13.18 -9.94
CA MET A 219 0.40 -12.94 -11.04
C MET A 219 1.79 -12.56 -10.52
N ILE A 220 1.87 -11.80 -9.42
CA ILE A 220 3.16 -11.33 -8.86
C ILE A 220 3.94 -12.49 -8.22
N ILE A 221 3.27 -13.47 -7.59
CA ILE A 221 3.92 -14.65 -6.97
C ILE A 221 4.74 -15.44 -7.99
N PHE A 222 4.34 -15.42 -9.27
CA PHE A 222 5.07 -16.14 -10.33
C PHE A 222 6.20 -15.32 -10.95
N ALA A 223 6.32 -14.02 -10.64
CA ALA A 223 7.30 -13.12 -11.22
C ALA A 223 8.53 -12.85 -10.31
N VAL A 224 8.46 -13.25 -9.02
CA VAL A 224 9.52 -13.16 -8.01
C VAL A 224 10.17 -14.53 -7.81
#